data_2a565db21e8b4922fdf2c5e4618c83d3
#
_entry.id   2a565db21e8b4922fdf2c5e4618c83d3
#
_cell.length_a   1.000
_cell.length_b   1.000
_cell.length_c   1.000
_cell.angle_alpha   90.00
_cell.angle_beta   90.00
_cell.angle_gamma   90.00
#
_symmetry.space_group_name_H-M   'P 1'
#
loop_
_entity.id
_entity.type
_entity.pdbx_description
1 polymer ?
#
loop_
_entity_poly.entity_id
_entity_poly.type
_entity_poly.pdbx_seq_one_letter_code
_entity_poly.pdbx_strand_id
1 'polypeptide(L)'
;MFRQTPPMGWNSWNTFGANINEQLIKEMTDALVSTGLRDAGYEYVIIDDAWQEPRRENGHLVPDRNKFPSGMKALGDYIHSKGMKFGMYSSTGHLTCLGLPASYEHEFIDAADFASWGVDYLK
;
A
#
# COMPACT_ATOMS: atom_id res chain seq x y z
N MET A 1 14.43 13.08 -3.90
CA MET A 1 13.88 14.45 -3.95
C MET A 1 12.67 14.51 -3.02
N PHE A 2 12.66 15.43 -2.09
CA PHE A 2 11.49 15.62 -1.23
C PHE A 2 10.34 16.25 -2.02
N ARG A 3 9.13 15.77 -1.77
CA ARG A 3 7.94 16.29 -2.42
C ARG A 3 7.66 17.73 -1.94
N GLN A 4 7.42 18.63 -2.87
CA GLN A 4 7.15 20.05 -2.57
C GLN A 4 5.68 20.32 -2.24
N THR A 5 4.77 19.40 -2.58
CA THR A 5 3.33 19.50 -2.34
C THR A 5 2.82 18.25 -1.65
N PRO A 6 1.71 18.33 -0.88
CA PRO A 6 1.09 17.14 -0.29
C PRO A 6 0.76 16.09 -1.36
N PRO A 7 0.92 14.79 -1.06
CA PRO A 7 0.50 13.74 -1.96
C PRO A 7 -1.02 13.76 -2.11
N MET A 8 -1.49 13.66 -3.35
CA MET A 8 -2.92 13.58 -3.66
C MET A 8 -3.23 12.21 -4.24
N GLY A 9 -4.31 11.59 -3.77
CA GLY A 9 -4.69 10.27 -4.22
C GLY A 9 -5.85 9.69 -3.43
N TRP A 10 -6.00 8.38 -3.56
CA TRP A 10 -7.01 7.60 -2.88
C TRP A 10 -6.36 6.69 -1.84
N ASN A 11 -6.98 6.59 -0.66
CA ASN A 11 -6.59 5.70 0.42
C ASN A 11 -7.75 4.76 0.75
N SER A 12 -7.46 3.50 0.97
CA SER A 12 -8.47 2.44 1.13
C SER A 12 -9.29 2.53 2.43
N TRP A 13 -8.82 3.22 3.46
CA TRP A 13 -9.35 3.08 4.81
C TRP A 13 -10.77 3.61 4.99
N ASN A 14 -11.02 4.85 4.56
CA ASN A 14 -12.29 5.51 4.89
C ASN A 14 -13.52 4.80 4.30
N THR A 15 -13.38 4.17 3.14
CA THR A 15 -14.50 3.47 2.49
C THR A 15 -14.54 2.00 2.86
N PHE A 16 -13.38 1.33 2.90
CA PHE A 16 -13.32 -0.14 2.97
C PHE A 16 -12.75 -0.67 4.28
N GLY A 17 -12.03 0.14 5.07
CA GLY A 17 -11.40 -0.31 6.32
C GLY A 17 -10.51 -1.52 6.08
N ALA A 18 -10.69 -2.56 6.87
CA ALA A 18 -9.96 -3.82 6.73
C ALA A 18 -10.46 -4.71 5.57
N ASN A 19 -11.57 -4.35 4.93
CA ASN A 19 -12.22 -5.17 3.91
C ASN A 19 -11.66 -4.86 2.52
N ILE A 20 -10.41 -5.16 2.32
CA ILE A 20 -9.63 -4.91 1.10
C ILE A 20 -9.04 -6.20 0.53
N ASN A 21 -8.79 -6.21 -0.78
CA ASN A 21 -8.07 -7.26 -1.48
C ASN A 21 -7.43 -6.71 -2.77
N GLU A 22 -6.60 -7.51 -3.43
CA GLU A 22 -5.90 -7.07 -4.65
C GLU A 22 -6.85 -6.72 -5.79
N GLN A 23 -7.96 -7.42 -5.94
CA GLN A 23 -8.93 -7.13 -7.00
C GLN A 23 -9.59 -5.76 -6.79
N LEU A 24 -9.99 -5.45 -5.55
CA LEU A 24 -10.54 -4.15 -5.20
C LEU A 24 -9.56 -3.01 -5.51
N ILE A 25 -8.29 -3.18 -5.13
CA ILE A 25 -7.26 -2.17 -5.38
C ILE A 25 -7.06 -1.93 -6.88
N LYS A 26 -7.06 -2.99 -7.69
CA LYS A 26 -6.98 -2.87 -9.14
C LYS A 26 -8.19 -2.13 -9.73
N GLU A 27 -9.40 -2.46 -9.28
CA GLU A 27 -10.63 -1.80 -9.71
C GLU A 27 -10.64 -0.31 -9.36
N MET A 28 -10.19 0.05 -8.15
CA MET A 28 -10.08 1.45 -7.73
C MET A 28 -9.01 2.19 -8.54
N THR A 29 -7.88 1.54 -8.84
CA THR A 29 -6.85 2.10 -9.71
C THR A 29 -7.42 2.40 -11.11
N ASP A 30 -8.13 1.45 -11.70
CA ASP A 30 -8.77 1.61 -13.00
C ASP A 30 -9.81 2.74 -12.99
N ALA A 31 -10.60 2.84 -11.92
CA ALA A 31 -11.59 3.91 -11.75
C ALA A 31 -10.95 5.30 -11.67
N LEU A 32 -9.83 5.45 -10.95
CA LEU A 32 -9.10 6.71 -10.88
C LEU A 32 -8.60 7.17 -12.25
N VAL A 33 -8.21 6.24 -13.10
CA VAL A 33 -7.78 6.52 -14.47
C VAL A 33 -8.98 6.86 -15.36
N SER A 34 -10.01 6.01 -15.38
CA SER A 34 -11.15 6.13 -16.30
C SER A 34 -12.04 7.34 -16.00
N THR A 35 -12.12 7.78 -14.76
CA THR A 35 -12.90 8.96 -14.35
C THR A 35 -12.14 10.27 -14.51
N GLY A 36 -10.86 10.25 -14.91
CA GLY A 36 -10.03 11.43 -15.09
C GLY A 36 -9.39 11.96 -13.80
N LEU A 37 -9.56 11.30 -12.66
CA LEU A 37 -9.00 11.75 -11.38
C LEU A 37 -7.47 11.72 -11.40
N ARG A 38 -6.86 10.69 -12.00
CA ARG A 38 -5.41 10.64 -12.19
C ARG A 38 -4.90 11.88 -12.92
N ASP A 39 -5.50 12.22 -14.04
CA ASP A 39 -5.09 13.35 -14.88
C ASP A 39 -5.34 14.69 -14.18
N ALA A 40 -6.28 14.74 -13.23
CA ALA A 40 -6.53 15.89 -12.36
C ALA A 40 -5.52 16.00 -11.21
N GLY A 41 -4.59 15.04 -11.05
CA GLY A 41 -3.53 15.09 -10.05
C GLY A 41 -3.66 14.12 -8.88
N TYR A 42 -4.70 13.27 -8.87
CA TYR A 42 -4.87 12.22 -7.85
C TYR A 42 -4.06 10.99 -8.23
N GLU A 43 -2.75 11.05 -8.00
CA GLU A 43 -1.76 10.13 -8.54
C GLU A 43 -1.49 8.91 -7.67
N TYR A 44 -1.83 8.94 -6.40
CA TYR A 44 -1.49 7.88 -5.43
C TYR A 44 -2.65 6.92 -5.20
N VAL A 45 -2.32 5.62 -5.20
CA VAL A 45 -3.17 4.55 -4.67
C VAL A 45 -2.50 4.04 -3.41
N ILE A 46 -3.12 4.27 -2.26
CA ILE A 46 -2.55 3.95 -0.95
C ILE A 46 -3.36 2.84 -0.30
N ILE A 47 -2.69 1.72 -0.03
CA ILE A 47 -3.25 0.61 0.74
C ILE A 47 -2.96 0.88 2.22
N ASP A 48 -4.03 1.05 2.99
CA ASP A 48 -3.96 1.32 4.43
C ASP A 48 -3.79 0.04 5.24
N ASP A 49 -4.07 0.09 6.54
CA ASP A 49 -3.94 -1.05 7.46
C ASP A 49 -4.73 -2.29 7.00
N ALA A 50 -4.43 -3.44 7.53
CA ALA A 50 -5.00 -4.75 7.22
C ALA A 50 -4.53 -5.39 5.90
N TRP A 51 -3.41 -4.94 5.34
CA TRP A 51 -2.81 -5.59 4.18
C TRP A 51 -1.92 -6.79 4.53
N GLN A 52 -1.39 -6.84 5.77
CA GLN A 52 -0.40 -7.82 6.21
C GLN A 52 -1.00 -8.99 7.00
N GLU A 53 -0.26 -10.09 6.99
CA GLU A 53 -0.52 -11.24 7.87
C GLU A 53 -0.34 -10.86 9.34
N PRO A 54 -1.00 -11.60 10.28
CA PRO A 54 -0.89 -11.34 11.71
C PRO A 54 0.49 -11.55 12.30
N ARG A 55 1.40 -12.20 11.59
CA ARG A 55 2.76 -12.50 12.06
C ARG A 55 3.79 -12.27 10.96
N ARG A 56 4.97 -11.81 11.38
CA ARG A 56 6.15 -11.75 10.52
C ARG A 56 6.66 -13.16 10.20
N GLU A 57 7.30 -13.34 9.07
CA GLU A 57 8.02 -14.55 8.70
C GLU A 57 9.50 -14.21 8.48
N ASN A 58 10.39 -14.86 9.22
CA ASN A 58 11.83 -14.60 9.17
C ASN A 58 12.18 -13.09 9.32
N GLY A 59 11.42 -12.38 10.14
CA GLY A 59 11.57 -10.94 10.35
C GLY A 59 10.85 -10.05 9.35
N HIS A 60 10.33 -10.58 8.24
CA HIS A 60 9.64 -9.82 7.20
C HIS A 60 8.15 -9.66 7.49
N LEU A 61 7.61 -8.49 7.13
CA LEU A 61 6.16 -8.32 6.96
C LEU A 61 5.72 -9.14 5.75
N VAL A 62 4.59 -9.80 5.87
CA VAL A 62 4.06 -10.67 4.81
C VAL A 62 2.69 -10.14 4.40
N PRO A 63 2.43 -9.90 3.12
CA PRO A 63 1.07 -9.61 2.65
C PRO A 63 0.11 -10.73 3.01
N ASP A 64 -1.13 -10.39 3.38
CA ASP A 64 -2.17 -11.36 3.63
C ASP A 64 -2.40 -12.22 2.38
N ARG A 65 -2.19 -13.53 2.51
CA ARG A 65 -2.20 -14.46 1.37
C ARG A 65 -3.58 -14.65 0.76
N ASN A 66 -4.63 -14.43 1.53
CA ASN A 66 -6.01 -14.51 1.03
C ASN A 66 -6.42 -13.22 0.31
N LYS A 67 -5.98 -12.08 0.82
CA LYS A 67 -6.31 -10.76 0.24
C LYS A 67 -5.42 -10.42 -0.95
N PHE A 68 -4.14 -10.73 -0.86
CA PHE A 68 -3.11 -10.36 -1.84
C PHE A 68 -2.31 -11.59 -2.31
N PRO A 69 -2.98 -12.59 -2.90
CA PRO A 69 -2.33 -13.85 -3.28
C PRO A 69 -1.19 -13.67 -4.30
N SER A 70 -1.26 -12.63 -5.14
CA SER A 70 -0.21 -12.34 -6.14
C SER A 70 0.98 -11.57 -5.55
N GLY A 71 0.89 -11.11 -4.29
CA GLY A 71 1.92 -10.33 -3.62
C GLY A 71 1.92 -8.84 -3.98
N MET A 72 2.68 -8.07 -3.21
CA MET A 72 2.68 -6.61 -3.34
C MET A 72 3.49 -6.12 -4.55
N LYS A 73 4.54 -6.84 -4.95
CA LYS A 73 5.32 -6.49 -6.16
C LYS A 73 4.42 -6.50 -7.41
N ALA A 74 3.64 -7.55 -7.59
CA ALA A 74 2.72 -7.67 -8.72
C ALA A 74 1.65 -6.57 -8.71
N LEU A 75 1.11 -6.25 -7.52
CA LEU A 75 0.12 -5.19 -7.38
C LEU A 75 0.73 -3.81 -7.65
N GLY A 76 1.92 -3.55 -7.13
CA GLY A 76 2.67 -2.31 -7.42
C GLY A 76 2.95 -2.14 -8.90
N ASP A 77 3.37 -3.20 -9.59
CA ASP A 77 3.59 -3.19 -11.03
C ASP A 77 2.30 -2.87 -11.81
N TYR A 78 1.17 -3.41 -11.38
CA TYR A 78 -0.14 -3.08 -11.97
C TYR A 78 -0.47 -1.59 -11.81
N ILE A 79 -0.34 -1.06 -10.59
CA ILE A 79 -0.59 0.35 -10.28
C ILE A 79 0.31 1.25 -11.15
N HIS A 80 1.60 0.94 -11.22
CA HIS A 80 2.56 1.67 -12.05
C HIS A 80 2.21 1.60 -13.54
N SER A 81 1.74 0.45 -14.02
CA SER A 81 1.33 0.28 -15.44
C SER A 81 0.18 1.20 -15.84
N LYS A 82 -0.62 1.66 -14.87
CA LYS A 82 -1.71 2.62 -15.06
C LYS A 82 -1.27 4.08 -14.92
N GLY A 83 0.03 4.34 -14.76
CA GLY A 83 0.57 5.69 -14.54
C GLY A 83 0.27 6.25 -13.15
N MET A 84 -0.04 5.39 -12.18
CA MET A 84 -0.28 5.76 -10.78
C MET A 84 0.94 5.45 -9.93
N LYS A 85 0.99 6.04 -8.73
CA LYS A 85 2.01 5.76 -7.71
C LYS A 85 1.43 4.88 -6.62
N PHE A 86 2.28 4.01 -6.07
CA PHE A 86 1.91 3.00 -5.10
C PHE A 86 2.28 3.44 -3.68
N GLY A 87 1.29 3.52 -2.80
CA GLY A 87 1.48 3.80 -1.38
C GLY A 87 1.07 2.63 -0.50
N MET A 88 1.75 2.48 0.63
CA MET A 88 1.41 1.51 1.66
C MET A 88 1.41 2.17 3.04
N TYR A 89 0.87 1.46 4.01
CA TYR A 89 0.79 1.88 5.41
C TYR A 89 1.63 0.99 6.30
N SER A 90 2.31 1.61 7.26
CA SER A 90 2.85 0.98 8.44
C SER A 90 2.75 1.93 9.63
N SER A 91 3.13 1.46 10.82
CA SER A 91 3.22 2.28 12.02
C SER A 91 4.66 2.26 12.53
N THR A 92 5.07 3.32 13.18
CA THR A 92 6.36 3.39 13.90
C THR A 92 6.34 2.64 15.24
N GLY A 93 5.19 2.15 15.66
CA GLY A 93 5.02 1.34 16.87
C GLY A 93 5.24 -0.15 16.63
N HIS A 94 5.03 -0.95 17.67
CA HIS A 94 5.10 -2.42 17.59
C HIS A 94 3.95 -3.01 16.79
N LEU A 95 2.76 -2.40 16.92
CA LEU A 95 1.52 -2.83 16.28
C LEU A 95 0.85 -1.65 15.59
N THR A 96 0.10 -1.96 14.54
CA THR A 96 -0.82 -1.02 13.89
C THR A 96 -2.08 -0.80 14.75
N CYS A 97 -2.96 0.09 14.32
CA CYS A 97 -4.25 0.31 15.00
C CYS A 97 -5.11 -0.95 15.08
N LEU A 98 -4.99 -1.85 14.12
CA LEU A 98 -5.69 -3.14 14.11
C LEU A 98 -4.97 -4.25 14.89
N GLY A 99 -3.83 -3.97 15.51
CA GLY A 99 -3.04 -4.97 16.22
C GLY A 99 -2.21 -5.88 15.34
N LEU A 100 -1.95 -5.47 14.10
CA LEU A 100 -1.09 -6.18 13.16
C LEU A 100 0.38 -5.75 13.32
N PRO A 101 1.37 -6.54 12.85
CA PRO A 101 2.77 -6.17 12.96
C PRO A 101 3.07 -4.81 12.33
N ALA A 102 3.81 -3.97 13.04
CA ALA A 102 4.28 -2.67 12.57
C ALA A 102 5.82 -2.62 12.58
N SER A 103 6.42 -1.48 12.27
CA SER A 103 7.82 -1.41 11.85
C SER A 103 8.83 -1.17 12.98
N TYR A 104 8.40 -0.95 14.22
CA TYR A 104 9.32 -0.71 15.33
C TYR A 104 10.35 -1.84 15.46
N GLU A 105 11.64 -1.48 15.56
CA GLU A 105 12.79 -2.41 15.58
C GLU A 105 12.99 -3.23 14.29
N HIS A 106 12.22 -2.94 13.21
CA HIS A 106 12.32 -3.62 11.91
C HIS A 106 12.39 -2.63 10.74
N GLU A 107 12.71 -1.38 11.01
CA GLU A 107 12.61 -0.29 10.03
C GLU A 107 13.44 -0.56 8.78
N PHE A 108 14.66 -1.08 8.94
CA PHE A 108 15.56 -1.35 7.80
C PHE A 108 15.06 -2.49 6.92
N ILE A 109 14.60 -3.61 7.52
CA ILE A 109 14.09 -4.75 6.75
C ILE A 109 12.78 -4.38 6.06
N ASP A 110 11.90 -3.65 6.74
CA ASP A 110 10.64 -3.21 6.18
C ASP A 110 10.85 -2.21 5.02
N ALA A 111 11.75 -1.25 5.19
CA ALA A 111 12.10 -0.31 4.14
C ALA A 111 12.65 -1.01 2.89
N ALA A 112 13.49 -2.03 3.07
CA ALA A 112 14.01 -2.83 1.97
C ALA A 112 12.89 -3.61 1.25
N ASP A 113 11.95 -4.19 2.00
CA ASP A 113 10.81 -4.89 1.44
C ASP A 113 9.89 -3.94 0.66
N PHE A 114 9.52 -2.80 1.24
CA PHE A 114 8.71 -1.79 0.55
C PHE A 114 9.39 -1.31 -0.73
N ALA A 115 10.69 -1.05 -0.68
CA ALA A 115 11.44 -0.67 -1.87
C ALA A 115 11.44 -1.77 -2.94
N SER A 116 11.58 -3.03 -2.54
CA SER A 116 11.54 -4.18 -3.47
C SER A 116 10.18 -4.36 -4.13
N TRP A 117 9.10 -3.93 -3.49
CA TRP A 117 7.75 -3.96 -4.04
C TRP A 117 7.41 -2.73 -4.90
N GLY A 118 8.33 -1.77 -4.98
CA GLY A 118 8.12 -0.55 -5.76
C GLY A 118 7.23 0.48 -5.08
N VAL A 119 7.19 0.49 -3.74
CA VAL A 119 6.41 1.46 -2.97
C VAL A 119 7.02 2.86 -3.12
N ASP A 120 6.20 3.82 -3.54
CA ASP A 120 6.59 5.22 -3.76
C ASP A 120 6.31 6.10 -2.53
N TYR A 121 5.38 5.69 -1.69
CA TYR A 121 4.92 6.47 -0.53
C TYR A 121 4.56 5.56 0.63
N LEU A 122 5.06 5.89 1.80
CA LEU A 122 4.71 5.21 3.05
C LEU A 122 3.96 6.19 3.98
N LYS A 123 2.75 5.79 4.36
CA LYS A 123 1.93 6.49 5.32
C LYS A 123 2.25 6.02 6.74
#